data_0952bdcb4b4801f8c7930c5740f95b4b
#
_entry.id   0952bdcb4b4801f8c7930c5740f95b4b
#
_cell.length_a   1.000
_cell.length_b   1.000
_cell.length_c   1.000
_cell.angle_alpha   90.00
_cell.angle_beta   90.00
_cell.angle_gamma   90.00
#
_symmetry.space_group_name_H-M   'P 1'
#
loop_
_entity.id
_entity.type
_entity.pdbx_description
1 polymer ?
#
loop_
_entity_poly.entity_id
_entity_poly.type
_entity_poly.pdbx_seq_one_letter_code
_entity_poly.pdbx_strand_id
1 'polypeptide(L)' 'ITNMEKSERLKLANKKIMPLQDAVDLGIATTEEMQKLDAWKKYRIEINRTNASNSLNISWPLPPNL' A
#
# COMPACT_ATOMS: atom_id res chain seq x y z
N ILE A 1 3.95 19.41 2.22
CA ILE A 1 3.08 19.10 1.08
C ILE A 1 3.39 17.71 0.56
N THR A 2 4.64 17.44 0.23
CA THR A 2 5.07 16.14 -0.26
C THR A 2 4.86 15.05 0.79
N ASN A 3 5.09 15.38 2.05
CA ASN A 3 4.88 14.44 3.15
C ASN A 3 3.41 14.09 3.33
N MET A 4 2.52 15.02 3.05
CA MET A 4 1.09 14.76 3.14
C MET A 4 0.65 13.76 2.08
N GLU A 5 1.18 13.90 0.87
CA GLU A 5 0.87 12.95 -0.21
C GLU A 5 1.30 11.54 0.15
N LYS A 6 2.52 11.40 0.66
CA LYS A 6 3.04 10.12 1.09
C LYS A 6 2.18 9.54 2.21
N SER A 7 1.82 10.35 3.18
CA SER A 7 1.00 9.93 4.31
C SER A 7 -0.37 9.44 3.86
N GLU A 8 -1.00 10.14 2.94
CA GLU A 8 -2.31 9.76 2.42
C GLU A 8 -2.26 8.45 1.65
N ARG A 9 -1.20 8.25 0.86
CA ARG A 9 -1.03 7.01 0.13
C ARG A 9 -0.80 5.83 1.07
N LEU A 10 -0.04 6.04 2.13
CA LEU A 10 0.17 5.01 3.15
C LEU A 10 -1.13 4.69 3.89
N LYS A 11 -1.93 5.71 4.20
CA LYS A 11 -3.24 5.48 4.83
C LYS A 11 -4.14 4.65 3.94
N LEU A 12 -4.17 4.94 2.65
CA LEU A 12 -4.97 4.16 1.72
C LEU A 12 -4.51 2.70 1.69
N ALA A 13 -3.21 2.48 1.59
CA ALA A 13 -2.65 1.13 1.58
C ALA A 13 -3.02 0.39 2.87
N ASN A 14 -2.82 1.03 4.01
CA ASN A 14 -3.16 0.43 5.30
C ASN A 14 -4.64 0.11 5.40
N LYS A 15 -5.49 1.00 4.92
CA LYS A 15 -6.94 0.79 4.94
C LYS A 15 -7.34 -0.43 4.11
N LYS A 16 -6.65 -0.65 3.00
CA LYS A 16 -6.92 -1.83 2.16
C LYS A 16 -6.30 -3.09 2.70
N ILE A 17 -5.16 -2.97 3.38
CA ILE A 17 -4.45 -4.11 3.94
C ILE A 17 -5.16 -4.67 5.17
N MET A 18 -5.73 -3.82 6.01
CA MET A 18 -6.30 -4.27 7.28
C MET A 18 -7.31 -5.41 7.16
N PRO A 19 -8.37 -5.28 6.34
CA PRO A 19 -9.32 -6.40 6.24
C PRO A 19 -8.71 -7.65 5.62
N LEU A 20 -7.78 -7.48 4.70
CA LEU A 20 -7.10 -8.61 4.09
C LEU A 20 -6.18 -9.31 5.08
N GLN A 21 -5.48 -8.55 5.90
CA GLN A 21 -4.61 -9.10 6.93
C GLN A 21 -5.44 -9.83 8.00
N ASP A 22 -6.58 -9.28 8.37
CA ASP A 22 -7.48 -9.93 9.32
C ASP A 22 -7.95 -11.29 8.80
N ALA A 23 -8.27 -11.36 7.51
CA ALA A 23 -8.68 -12.63 6.90
C ALA A 23 -7.55 -13.66 6.96
N VAL A 24 -6.33 -13.24 6.70
CA VAL A 24 -5.17 -14.14 6.80
C VAL A 24 -4.96 -14.59 8.25
N ASP A 25 -5.05 -13.66 9.18
CA ASP A 25 -4.84 -13.96 10.62
C ASP A 25 -5.87 -14.96 11.13
N LEU A 26 -7.09 -14.87 10.63
CA LEU A 26 -8.17 -15.79 11.02
C LEU A 26 -8.16 -17.08 10.22
N GLY A 27 -7.29 -17.19 9.21
CA GLY A 27 -7.19 -18.39 8.40
C GLY A 27 -8.34 -18.57 7.43
N ILE A 28 -9.03 -17.49 7.07
CA ILE A 28 -10.18 -17.54 6.16
C ILE A 28 -9.94 -16.79 4.85
N ALA A 29 -8.72 -16.31 4.62
CA ALA A 29 -8.40 -15.59 3.40
C ALA A 29 -8.47 -16.49 2.19
N THR A 30 -9.11 -16.00 1.13
CA THR A 30 -9.11 -16.69 -0.15
C THR A 30 -7.80 -16.44 -0.88
N THR A 31 -7.53 -17.22 -1.94
CA THR A 31 -6.34 -17.00 -2.75
C THR A 31 -6.32 -15.59 -3.33
N GLU A 32 -7.47 -15.11 -3.78
CA GLU A 32 -7.58 -13.75 -4.33
C GLU A 32 -7.24 -12.72 -3.27
N GLU A 33 -7.72 -12.92 -2.05
CA GLU A 33 -7.43 -11.99 -0.95
C GLU A 33 -5.95 -11.98 -0.60
N MET A 34 -5.29 -13.12 -0.64
CA MET A 34 -3.85 -13.18 -0.41
C MET A 34 -3.07 -12.44 -1.48
N GLN A 35 -3.50 -12.58 -2.73
CA GLN A 35 -2.86 -11.87 -3.84
C GLN A 35 -3.03 -10.36 -3.71
N LYS A 36 -4.22 -9.92 -3.34
CA LYS A 36 -4.49 -8.51 -3.11
C LYS A 36 -3.65 -7.97 -1.96
N LEU A 37 -3.54 -8.73 -0.89
CA LEU A 37 -2.72 -8.35 0.26
C LEU A 37 -1.27 -8.15 -0.14
N ASP A 38 -0.71 -9.10 -0.90
CA ASP A 38 0.67 -8.99 -1.39
C ASP A 38 0.85 -7.74 -2.25
N ALA A 39 -0.09 -7.47 -3.14
CA ALA A 39 -0.02 -6.31 -4.03
C ALA A 39 -0.02 -5.01 -3.23
N TRP A 40 -0.89 -4.90 -2.22
CA TRP A 40 -0.97 -3.71 -1.39
C TRP A 40 0.24 -3.55 -0.49
N LYS A 41 0.80 -4.66 0.00
CA LYS A 41 2.04 -4.61 0.78
C LYS A 41 3.20 -4.12 -0.06
N LYS A 42 3.30 -4.59 -1.30
CA LYS A 42 4.33 -4.12 -2.22
C LYS A 42 4.18 -2.63 -2.48
N TYR A 43 2.95 -2.18 -2.70
CA TYR A 43 2.68 -0.76 -2.89
C TYR A 43 3.13 0.05 -1.69
N ARG A 44 2.80 -0.41 -0.49
CA ARG A 44 3.19 0.27 0.74
C ARG A 44 4.71 0.39 0.87
N ILE A 45 5.42 -0.68 0.55
CA ILE A 45 6.88 -0.69 0.60
C ILE A 45 7.44 0.32 -0.41
N GLU A 46 6.90 0.34 -1.61
CA GLU A 46 7.36 1.28 -2.63
C GLU A 46 7.14 2.73 -2.21
N ILE A 47 5.99 3.02 -1.60
CA ILE A 47 5.72 4.35 -1.08
C ILE A 47 6.75 4.74 -0.01
N ASN A 48 7.05 3.81 0.90
CA ASN A 48 8.02 4.06 1.96
C ASN A 48 9.43 4.30 1.41
N ARG A 49 9.78 3.64 0.32
CA ARG A 49 11.08 3.80 -0.31
C ARG A 49 11.19 5.06 -1.15
N THR A 50 10.08 5.67 -1.50
CA THR A 50 10.08 6.89 -2.29
C THR A 50 10.61 8.03 -1.44
N ASN A 51 11.70 8.64 -1.89
CA ASN A 51 12.29 9.77 -1.19
C ASN A 51 11.70 11.06 -1.74
N ALA A 52 10.74 11.59 -1.03
CA ALA A 52 10.01 12.78 -1.46
C ALA A 52 10.75 14.07 -1.16
N SER A 53 11.83 14.03 -0.38
CA SER A 53 12.49 15.25 0.08
C SER A 53 13.38 15.91 -0.96
N ASN A 54 13.82 15.16 -1.96
CA ASN A 54 14.81 15.66 -2.92
C ASN A 54 14.32 15.69 -4.36
N SER A 55 13.05 15.53 -4.59
CA SER A 55 12.58 15.40 -5.97
C SER A 55 11.45 16.35 -6.27
N LEU A 56 11.62 17.12 -7.33
CA LEU A 56 10.55 17.92 -7.89
C LEU A 56 9.65 17.08 -8.78
N ASN A 57 10.16 15.92 -9.21
CA ASN A 57 9.45 15.04 -10.13
C ASN A 57 9.34 13.65 -9.51
N ILE A 58 8.57 13.55 -8.45
CA ILE A 58 8.35 12.26 -7.80
C ILE A 58 7.37 11.45 -8.61
N SER A 59 7.81 10.26 -9.00
CA SER A 59 6.93 9.31 -9.65
C SER A 59 6.38 8.35 -8.60
N TRP A 60 5.16 8.60 -8.17
CA TRP A 60 4.54 7.73 -7.17
C TRP A 60 4.14 6.40 -7.78
N PRO A 61 4.36 5.28 -7.07
CA PRO A 61 3.86 4.00 -7.55
C PRO A 61 2.35 4.02 -7.68
N LEU A 62 1.84 3.30 -8.65
CA LEU A 62 0.40 3.19 -8.83
C LEU A 62 -0.17 2.17 -7.84
N PRO A 63 -1.31 2.47 -7.22
CA PRO A 63 -1.94 1.49 -6.34
C PRO A 63 -2.42 0.28 -7.15
N PRO A 64 -2.46 -0.91 -6.51
CA PRO A 64 -3.02 -2.08 -7.20
C PRO A 64 -4.47 -1.82 -7.57
N ASN A 65 -4.84 -2.26 -8.76
CA ASN A 65 -6.21 -2.11 -9.24
C ASN A 65 -7.04 -3.32 -8.82
N LEU A 66 -7.20 -3.46 -7.51
CA LEU A 66 -7.85 -4.65 -6.96
C LEU A 66 -8.99 -4.29 -6.00
#